data_b451a7f4315d8bcd67fc301209037e52
#
_entry.id   b451a7f4315d8bcd67fc301209037e52
#
_cell.length_a   1.000
_cell.length_b   1.000
_cell.length_c   1.000
_cell.angle_alpha   90.00
_cell.angle_beta   90.00
_cell.angle_gamma   90.00
#
_symmetry.space_group_name_H-M   'P 1'
#
loop_
_entity.id
_entity.type
_entity.pdbx_description
1 polymer ?
#
loop_
_entity_poly.entity_id
_entity_poly.type
_entity_poly.pdbx_seq_one_letter_code
_entity_poly.pdbx_strand_id
1 'polypeptide(L)'
;VEQYPDNFIAIAKHNYYQETPEALKSPTYDYDLTGTWPYCTVDRIFTFDPVPANSLANVRAALELGTSVALDAVATFVPENPNRVNVSATAQFTAADNEANYRFAFAVVEDGITGYKQNNAYAGNKNGEMGGFESKGSSASVTLNHVARSGYGVKEGIENSIPQSVNEYNPINYSTVLDLPSTVINRDNIKVVAFIINKKKGSIENAVQVNVTEQGETAIADVNATQTPD
;
A
#
# COMPACT_ATOMS: atom_id res chain seq x y z
N VAL A 1 8.62 5.79 7.39
CA VAL A 1 7.54 5.34 8.27
C VAL A 1 7.65 6.03 9.64
N GLU A 2 8.76 5.90 10.37
CA GLU A 2 8.89 6.47 11.73
C GLU A 2 8.73 8.00 11.81
N GLN A 3 9.09 8.73 10.75
CA GLN A 3 8.98 10.21 10.70
C GLN A 3 7.60 10.71 10.28
N TYR A 4 6.81 9.87 9.62
CA TYR A 4 5.46 10.20 9.13
C TYR A 4 4.53 9.01 9.39
N PRO A 5 4.28 8.64 10.66
CA PRO A 5 3.50 7.45 10.99
C PRO A 5 2.06 7.53 10.49
N ASP A 6 1.49 8.74 10.46
CA ASP A 6 0.09 8.98 10.11
C ASP A 6 -0.13 9.32 8.63
N ASN A 7 0.97 9.53 7.87
CA ASN A 7 0.89 10.03 6.50
C ASN A 7 1.60 9.12 5.48
N PHE A 8 2.11 7.97 5.90
CA PHE A 8 2.89 7.10 5.03
C PHE A 8 2.47 5.64 5.18
N ILE A 9 1.98 5.08 4.08
CA ILE A 9 1.63 3.66 3.96
C ILE A 9 2.63 2.99 3.04
N ALA A 10 3.29 1.93 3.53
CA ALA A 10 4.24 1.16 2.75
C ALA A 10 3.62 -0.10 2.16
N ILE A 11 4.02 -0.48 0.96
CA ILE A 11 3.72 -1.77 0.34
C ILE A 11 5.03 -2.33 -0.23
N ALA A 12 5.49 -3.47 0.29
CA ALA A 12 6.70 -4.15 -0.15
C ALA A 12 6.37 -5.32 -1.08
N LYS A 13 6.81 -5.24 -2.32
CA LYS A 13 6.63 -6.32 -3.31
C LYS A 13 7.91 -7.14 -3.47
N HIS A 14 7.82 -8.46 -3.32
CA HIS A 14 8.92 -9.42 -3.34
C HIS A 14 8.89 -10.38 -4.54
N ASN A 15 8.51 -9.93 -5.72
CA ASN A 15 8.35 -10.80 -6.90
C ASN A 15 9.54 -10.80 -7.86
N TYR A 16 10.61 -10.12 -7.53
CA TYR A 16 11.63 -9.72 -8.52
C TYR A 16 12.53 -10.86 -9.00
N TYR A 17 13.01 -11.72 -8.09
CA TYR A 17 13.92 -12.81 -8.45
C TYR A 17 13.24 -14.18 -8.46
N GLN A 18 13.73 -15.06 -9.33
CA GLN A 18 13.32 -16.48 -9.35
C GLN A 18 13.55 -17.15 -7.99
N GLU A 19 14.57 -16.71 -7.26
CA GLU A 19 14.94 -17.20 -5.93
C GLU A 19 14.09 -16.62 -4.80
N THR A 20 13.20 -15.65 -5.07
CA THR A 20 12.27 -15.18 -4.06
C THR A 20 11.39 -16.34 -3.59
N PRO A 21 11.37 -16.65 -2.27
CA PRO A 21 10.52 -17.72 -1.76
C PRO A 21 9.05 -17.55 -2.18
N GLU A 22 8.41 -18.63 -2.60
CA GLU A 22 7.01 -18.60 -3.04
C GLU A 22 6.10 -17.96 -1.98
N ALA A 23 6.38 -18.23 -0.70
CA ALA A 23 5.65 -17.63 0.42
C ALA A 23 5.75 -16.10 0.51
N LEU A 24 6.65 -15.46 -0.21
CA LEU A 24 6.79 -13.99 -0.25
C LEU A 24 6.28 -13.37 -1.55
N LYS A 25 5.93 -14.18 -2.54
CA LYS A 25 5.44 -13.69 -3.83
C LYS A 25 3.99 -13.23 -3.76
N SER A 26 3.66 -12.22 -4.55
CA SER A 26 2.31 -11.71 -4.73
C SER A 26 1.99 -11.56 -6.22
N PRO A 27 1.63 -12.65 -6.91
CA PRO A 27 1.41 -12.62 -8.37
C PRO A 27 0.22 -11.76 -8.79
N THR A 28 -0.74 -11.53 -7.91
CA THR A 28 -1.92 -10.70 -8.17
C THR A 28 -1.68 -9.20 -7.90
N TYR A 29 -0.54 -8.85 -7.28
CA TYR A 29 -0.13 -7.45 -7.18
C TYR A 29 0.58 -7.06 -8.48
N ASP A 30 -0.18 -6.65 -9.48
CA ASP A 30 0.20 -6.50 -10.88
C ASP A 30 0.85 -5.15 -11.23
N TYR A 31 1.25 -4.36 -10.24
CA TYR A 31 2.03 -3.14 -10.45
C TYR A 31 3.51 -3.38 -10.25
N ASP A 32 4.29 -3.22 -11.31
CA ASP A 32 5.75 -3.36 -11.31
C ASP A 32 6.44 -2.04 -11.57
N LEU A 33 7.50 -1.79 -10.82
CA LEU A 33 8.43 -0.71 -11.07
C LEU A 33 9.51 -1.19 -12.06
N THR A 34 9.90 -0.30 -12.96
CA THR A 34 11.02 -0.52 -13.87
C THR A 34 12.25 0.24 -13.36
N GLY A 35 13.38 -0.42 -13.25
CA GLY A 35 14.62 0.20 -12.78
C GLY A 35 15.60 -0.79 -12.19
N THR A 36 16.65 -0.27 -11.54
CA THR A 36 17.64 -1.06 -10.83
C THR A 36 17.17 -1.27 -9.39
N TRP A 37 17.10 -2.50 -8.94
CA TRP A 37 16.64 -2.89 -7.62
C TRP A 37 17.70 -2.70 -6.52
N PRO A 38 17.29 -2.33 -5.29
CA PRO A 38 15.93 -2.00 -4.83
C PRO A 38 15.43 -0.65 -5.39
N TYR A 39 14.11 -0.51 -5.58
CA TYR A 39 13.51 0.66 -6.20
C TYR A 39 12.18 1.00 -5.52
N CYS A 40 11.91 2.30 -5.30
CA CYS A 40 10.69 2.77 -4.65
C CYS A 40 9.97 3.79 -5.50
N THR A 41 8.67 3.88 -5.30
CA THR A 41 7.86 5.02 -5.76
C THR A 41 6.97 5.50 -4.63
N VAL A 42 6.73 6.81 -4.55
CA VAL A 42 5.73 7.44 -3.71
C VAL A 42 4.63 7.98 -4.61
N ASP A 43 3.39 7.58 -4.33
CA ASP A 43 2.16 7.92 -5.06
C ASP A 43 2.24 7.72 -6.59
N ARG A 44 3.21 6.90 -7.04
CA ARG A 44 3.56 6.70 -8.46
C ARG A 44 4.00 7.97 -9.18
N ILE A 45 4.40 8.99 -8.44
CA ILE A 45 4.86 10.29 -8.94
C ILE A 45 6.39 10.36 -8.85
N PHE A 46 6.93 10.03 -7.67
CA PHE A 46 8.36 10.11 -7.40
C PHE A 46 8.96 8.72 -7.32
N THR A 47 9.95 8.43 -8.15
CA THR A 47 10.61 7.14 -8.22
C THR A 47 12.10 7.30 -7.89
N PHE A 48 12.63 6.46 -7.00
CA PHE A 48 13.96 6.68 -6.42
C PHE A 48 14.56 5.39 -5.81
N ASP A 49 15.88 5.39 -5.60
CA ASP A 49 16.56 4.41 -4.78
C ASP A 49 16.24 4.65 -3.30
N PRO A 50 15.87 3.61 -2.53
CA PRO A 50 15.39 3.74 -1.16
C PRO A 50 16.51 3.98 -0.14
N VAL A 51 17.40 4.93 -0.41
CA VAL A 51 18.34 5.43 0.60
C VAL A 51 17.63 6.45 1.50
N PRO A 52 17.98 6.58 2.80
CA PRO A 52 17.25 7.40 3.75
C PRO A 52 17.01 8.84 3.29
N ALA A 53 18.01 9.51 2.76
CA ALA A 53 17.90 10.89 2.29
C ALA A 53 16.91 11.05 1.13
N ASN A 54 16.96 10.14 0.14
CA ASN A 54 16.05 10.16 -1.01
C ASN A 54 14.62 9.83 -0.58
N SER A 55 14.45 8.83 0.28
CA SER A 55 13.14 8.42 0.78
C SER A 55 12.45 9.58 1.50
N LEU A 56 13.15 10.25 2.41
CA LEU A 56 12.61 11.39 3.14
C LEU A 56 12.25 12.58 2.22
N ALA A 57 13.13 12.91 1.28
CA ALA A 57 12.89 14.03 0.35
C ALA A 57 11.66 13.78 -0.54
N ASN A 58 11.52 12.55 -1.07
CA ASN A 58 10.40 12.22 -1.95
C ASN A 58 9.07 12.09 -1.20
N VAL A 59 9.07 11.59 0.04
CA VAL A 59 7.87 11.59 0.89
C VAL A 59 7.43 13.01 1.20
N ARG A 60 8.34 13.90 1.56
CA ARG A 60 8.02 15.33 1.79
C ARG A 60 7.43 15.98 0.55
N ALA A 61 8.05 15.79 -0.61
CA ALA A 61 7.55 16.33 -1.86
C ALA A 61 6.14 15.81 -2.21
N ALA A 62 5.83 14.55 -1.92
CA ALA A 62 4.50 14.00 -2.11
C ALA A 62 3.48 14.64 -1.16
N LEU A 63 3.83 14.81 0.11
CA LEU A 63 2.95 15.47 1.10
C LEU A 63 2.63 16.93 0.72
N GLU A 64 3.56 17.64 0.09
CA GLU A 64 3.35 19.02 -0.37
C GLU A 64 2.36 19.13 -1.54
N LEU A 65 2.09 18.03 -2.27
CA LEU A 65 1.13 18.05 -3.37
C LEU A 65 -0.32 18.09 -2.89
N GLY A 66 -0.56 17.63 -1.67
CA GLY A 66 -1.92 17.49 -1.13
C GLY A 66 -2.78 16.47 -1.88
N THR A 67 -4.03 16.39 -1.49
CA THR A 67 -5.03 15.54 -2.14
C THR A 67 -6.36 16.26 -2.27
N SER A 68 -7.10 15.93 -3.32
CA SER A 68 -8.47 16.45 -3.56
C SER A 68 -9.55 15.44 -3.13
N VAL A 69 -9.19 14.33 -2.49
CA VAL A 69 -10.14 13.28 -2.11
C VAL A 69 -9.83 12.75 -0.72
N ALA A 70 -10.83 12.82 0.18
CA ALA A 70 -10.81 12.09 1.43
C ALA A 70 -11.17 10.62 1.17
N LEU A 71 -10.51 9.71 1.89
CA LEU A 71 -10.70 8.27 1.74
C LEU A 71 -10.79 7.62 3.12
N ASP A 72 -11.79 6.76 3.28
CA ASP A 72 -11.95 5.90 4.44
C ASP A 72 -12.24 4.47 4.01
N ALA A 73 -11.95 3.50 4.88
CA ALA A 73 -12.23 2.10 4.61
C ALA A 73 -12.48 1.30 5.89
N VAL A 74 -13.18 0.19 5.73
CA VAL A 74 -13.34 -0.85 6.75
C VAL A 74 -13.12 -2.21 6.10
N ALA A 75 -12.53 -3.14 6.86
CA ALA A 75 -12.26 -4.49 6.40
C ALA A 75 -12.60 -5.51 7.50
N THR A 76 -13.37 -6.55 7.16
CA THR A 76 -13.76 -7.61 8.10
C THR A 76 -13.60 -8.97 7.46
N PHE A 77 -13.22 -9.98 8.25
CA PHE A 77 -13.26 -11.35 7.76
C PHE A 77 -14.68 -11.78 7.42
N VAL A 78 -14.80 -12.61 6.38
CA VAL A 78 -16.08 -13.26 6.07
C VAL A 78 -16.30 -14.40 7.08
N PRO A 79 -17.37 -14.38 7.90
CA PRO A 79 -17.54 -15.31 9.03
C PRO A 79 -17.45 -16.78 8.65
N GLU A 80 -18.02 -17.14 7.51
CA GLU A 80 -18.09 -18.54 7.05
C GLU A 80 -16.90 -18.92 6.15
N ASN A 81 -16.04 -17.96 5.80
CA ASN A 81 -14.87 -18.21 4.97
C ASN A 81 -13.69 -17.32 5.39
N PRO A 82 -12.84 -17.78 6.30
CA PRO A 82 -11.73 -17.01 6.84
C PRO A 82 -10.63 -16.66 5.81
N ASN A 83 -10.71 -17.21 4.61
CA ASN A 83 -9.82 -16.87 3.52
C ASN A 83 -10.36 -15.74 2.64
N ARG A 84 -11.40 -15.03 3.11
CA ARG A 84 -12.00 -13.90 2.41
C ARG A 84 -12.20 -12.72 3.35
N VAL A 85 -12.06 -11.53 2.79
CA VAL A 85 -12.20 -10.26 3.51
C VAL A 85 -13.24 -9.42 2.78
N ASN A 86 -14.31 -9.02 3.50
CA ASN A 86 -15.19 -7.96 3.06
C ASN A 86 -14.47 -6.63 3.22
N VAL A 87 -14.46 -5.80 2.18
CA VAL A 87 -13.94 -4.44 2.27
C VAL A 87 -14.96 -3.46 1.76
N SER A 88 -15.11 -2.34 2.45
CA SER A 88 -15.91 -1.19 2.01
C SER A 88 -15.05 0.06 2.14
N ALA A 89 -14.99 0.86 1.08
CA ALA A 89 -14.27 2.11 1.04
C ALA A 89 -15.20 3.25 0.62
N THR A 90 -14.97 4.44 1.17
CA THR A 90 -15.73 5.66 0.91
C THR A 90 -14.78 6.74 0.46
N ALA A 91 -15.01 7.29 -0.74
CA ALA A 91 -14.29 8.45 -1.26
C ALA A 91 -15.18 9.69 -1.24
N GLN A 92 -14.61 10.84 -0.87
CA GLN A 92 -15.29 12.11 -0.89
C GLN A 92 -14.38 13.18 -1.52
N PHE A 93 -14.79 13.73 -2.65
CA PHE A 93 -14.01 14.71 -3.40
C PHE A 93 -14.31 16.12 -2.90
N THR A 94 -13.29 16.99 -2.86
CA THR A 94 -13.42 18.39 -2.44
C THR A 94 -13.95 19.33 -3.52
N ALA A 95 -14.01 18.85 -4.76
CA ALA A 95 -14.54 19.58 -5.91
C ALA A 95 -15.27 18.63 -6.85
N ALA A 96 -16.26 19.18 -7.57
CA ALA A 96 -16.93 18.46 -8.64
C ALA A 96 -16.00 18.29 -9.85
N ASP A 97 -16.06 17.10 -10.50
CA ASP A 97 -15.38 16.83 -11.78
C ASP A 97 -16.32 16.01 -12.67
N ASN A 98 -16.74 16.58 -13.79
CA ASN A 98 -17.65 15.92 -14.74
C ASN A 98 -16.93 14.96 -15.69
N GLU A 99 -15.62 14.96 -15.68
CA GLU A 99 -14.76 14.06 -16.45
C GLU A 99 -13.81 13.30 -15.53
N ALA A 100 -14.25 12.99 -14.32
CA ALA A 100 -13.50 12.23 -13.35
C ALA A 100 -13.05 10.89 -13.94
N ASN A 101 -11.81 10.54 -13.70
CA ASN A 101 -11.26 9.26 -14.12
C ASN A 101 -10.46 8.64 -12.97
N TYR A 102 -11.19 8.44 -11.86
CA TYR A 102 -10.66 7.84 -10.64
C TYR A 102 -11.18 6.42 -10.49
N ARG A 103 -10.42 5.58 -9.83
CA ARG A 103 -10.80 4.20 -9.54
C ARG A 103 -10.29 3.77 -8.18
N PHE A 104 -11.08 3.01 -7.45
CA PHE A 104 -10.60 2.29 -6.28
C PHE A 104 -9.65 1.16 -6.67
N ALA A 105 -8.71 0.90 -5.79
CA ALA A 105 -7.86 -0.28 -5.81
C ALA A 105 -7.59 -0.73 -4.37
N PHE A 106 -7.28 -2.02 -4.20
CA PHE A 106 -7.00 -2.58 -2.89
C PHE A 106 -5.75 -3.46 -2.94
N ALA A 107 -5.00 -3.46 -1.85
CA ALA A 107 -3.94 -4.41 -1.61
C ALA A 107 -4.12 -5.06 -0.24
N VAL A 108 -3.83 -6.33 -0.14
CA VAL A 108 -3.65 -7.01 1.14
C VAL A 108 -2.16 -7.04 1.43
N VAL A 109 -1.78 -6.61 2.62
CA VAL A 109 -0.40 -6.65 3.11
C VAL A 109 -0.33 -7.46 4.40
N GLU A 110 0.83 -8.02 4.70
CA GLU A 110 1.08 -8.80 5.90
C GLU A 110 2.34 -8.29 6.61
N ASP A 111 2.25 -8.15 7.92
CA ASP A 111 3.35 -7.71 8.78
C ASP A 111 3.96 -8.89 9.56
N GLY A 112 5.16 -8.66 10.13
CA GLY A 112 5.77 -9.56 11.09
C GLY A 112 6.31 -10.87 10.50
N ILE A 113 6.55 -10.96 9.21
CA ILE A 113 7.07 -12.17 8.57
C ILE A 113 8.55 -12.34 8.91
N THR A 114 8.89 -13.44 9.55
CA THR A 114 10.25 -13.79 10.00
C THR A 114 10.75 -15.09 9.35
N GLY A 115 11.99 -15.46 9.63
CA GLY A 115 12.60 -16.70 9.13
C GLY A 115 13.31 -16.56 7.78
N TYR A 116 13.28 -15.39 7.18
CA TYR A 116 13.94 -15.09 5.92
C TYR A 116 15.21 -14.27 6.12
N LYS A 117 16.17 -14.47 5.22
CA LYS A 117 17.38 -13.65 5.12
C LYS A 117 17.33 -12.87 3.81
N GLN A 118 17.78 -11.64 3.88
CA GLN A 118 17.88 -10.75 2.72
C GLN A 118 19.35 -10.46 2.41
N ASN A 119 19.70 -10.47 1.13
CA ASN A 119 21.01 -9.98 0.70
C ASN A 119 21.13 -8.50 1.05
N ASN A 120 22.22 -8.15 1.73
CA ASN A 120 22.45 -6.81 2.24
C ASN A 120 23.60 -6.13 1.50
N ALA A 121 23.26 -5.36 0.48
CA ALA A 121 24.23 -4.57 -0.27
C ALA A 121 24.85 -3.41 0.53
N TYR A 122 24.25 -3.04 1.66
CA TYR A 122 24.71 -1.96 2.52
C TYR A 122 25.73 -2.41 3.58
N ALA A 123 26.02 -3.71 3.66
CA ALA A 123 26.99 -4.24 4.61
C ALA A 123 28.36 -3.55 4.52
N GLY A 124 28.99 -3.29 5.69
CA GLY A 124 30.33 -2.74 5.77
C GLY A 124 30.41 -1.22 5.74
N ASN A 125 29.31 -0.54 6.00
CA ASN A 125 29.24 0.93 6.22
C ASN A 125 29.83 1.79 5.07
N LYS A 126 29.73 1.30 3.83
CA LYS A 126 30.29 1.99 2.66
C LYS A 126 29.41 3.16 2.18
N ASN A 127 28.13 3.13 2.52
CA ASN A 127 27.12 4.08 2.03
C ASN A 127 26.58 5.00 3.15
N GLY A 128 27.25 5.05 4.32
CA GLY A 128 26.76 5.78 5.48
C GLY A 128 25.61 5.09 6.19
N GLU A 129 24.76 5.84 6.86
CA GLU A 129 23.61 5.33 7.60
C GLU A 129 22.56 4.76 6.66
N MET A 130 22.21 3.50 6.84
CA MET A 130 21.24 2.74 6.04
C MET A 130 20.22 2.01 6.91
N GLY A 131 19.67 2.71 7.94
CA GLY A 131 18.66 2.17 8.85
C GLY A 131 19.16 0.97 9.66
N GLY A 132 20.46 0.93 10.00
CA GLY A 132 21.09 -0.15 10.74
C GLY A 132 21.56 -1.34 9.90
N PHE A 133 21.29 -1.35 8.57
CA PHE A 133 21.78 -2.42 7.69
C PHE A 133 23.27 -2.33 7.42
N GLU A 134 23.87 -1.17 7.50
CA GLU A 134 25.32 -0.94 7.37
C GLU A 134 26.15 -1.71 8.39
N SER A 135 25.59 -1.95 9.58
CA SER A 135 26.23 -2.71 10.66
C SER A 135 25.98 -4.22 10.60
N LYS A 136 25.13 -4.68 9.69
CA LYS A 136 24.82 -6.12 9.50
C LYS A 136 25.74 -6.74 8.45
N GLY A 137 25.85 -8.06 8.47
CA GLY A 137 26.59 -8.82 7.44
C GLY A 137 25.94 -8.74 6.07
N SER A 138 26.61 -9.29 5.05
CA SER A 138 26.12 -9.36 3.66
C SER A 138 24.83 -10.16 3.47
N SER A 139 24.42 -10.92 4.48
CA SER A 139 23.13 -11.59 4.57
C SER A 139 22.52 -11.29 5.93
N ALA A 140 21.43 -10.57 5.96
CA ALA A 140 20.76 -10.09 7.17
C ALA A 140 19.44 -10.83 7.42
N SER A 141 19.23 -11.32 8.64
CA SER A 141 17.89 -11.74 9.08
C SER A 141 17.04 -10.49 9.28
N VAL A 142 15.83 -10.52 8.77
CA VAL A 142 14.91 -9.39 8.77
C VAL A 142 13.52 -9.83 9.23
N THR A 143 12.81 -8.91 9.87
CA THR A 143 11.35 -8.99 9.98
C THR A 143 10.78 -8.19 8.82
N LEU A 144 10.02 -8.86 7.95
CA LEU A 144 9.41 -8.24 6.79
C LEU A 144 8.03 -7.73 7.18
N ASN A 145 7.79 -6.45 6.95
CA ASN A 145 6.52 -5.78 7.17
C ASN A 145 5.98 -5.22 5.86
N HIS A 146 4.68 -4.98 5.82
CA HIS A 146 3.96 -4.42 4.67
C HIS A 146 4.12 -5.25 3.39
N VAL A 147 4.33 -6.56 3.54
CA VAL A 147 4.56 -7.47 2.40
C VAL A 147 3.27 -7.63 1.62
N ALA A 148 3.27 -7.24 0.35
CA ALA A 148 2.14 -7.43 -0.53
C ALA A 148 1.78 -8.92 -0.63
N ARG A 149 0.52 -9.28 -0.37
CA ARG A 149 0.00 -10.64 -0.47
C ARG A 149 -0.87 -10.81 -1.70
N SER A 150 -1.75 -9.83 -1.94
CA SER A 150 -2.59 -9.76 -3.13
C SER A 150 -2.89 -8.31 -3.50
N GLY A 151 -3.30 -8.11 -4.76
CA GLY A 151 -3.72 -6.82 -5.29
C GLY A 151 -4.98 -6.95 -6.13
N TYR A 152 -5.84 -5.96 -6.02
CA TYR A 152 -7.12 -5.86 -6.74
C TYR A 152 -7.19 -4.52 -7.43
N GLY A 153 -7.05 -4.54 -8.75
CA GLY A 153 -7.00 -3.33 -9.55
C GLY A 153 -5.79 -2.44 -9.27
N VAL A 154 -4.69 -2.98 -8.70
CA VAL A 154 -3.55 -2.15 -8.29
C VAL A 154 -2.84 -1.47 -9.44
N LYS A 155 -2.93 -1.97 -10.66
CA LYS A 155 -2.32 -1.35 -11.83
C LYS A 155 -3.20 -0.22 -12.41
N GLU A 156 -4.45 -0.54 -12.69
CA GLU A 156 -5.36 0.30 -13.49
C GLU A 156 -6.57 0.82 -12.70
N GLY A 157 -6.71 0.39 -11.45
CA GLY A 157 -7.94 0.58 -10.68
C GLY A 157 -9.06 -0.36 -11.13
N ILE A 158 -10.03 -0.57 -10.24
CA ILE A 158 -11.22 -1.38 -10.51
C ILE A 158 -12.16 -0.57 -11.41
N GLU A 159 -12.52 -1.14 -12.54
CA GLU A 159 -13.32 -0.48 -13.54
C GLU A 159 -14.72 -0.14 -12.99
N ASN A 160 -15.22 1.06 -13.28
CA ASN A 160 -16.52 1.56 -12.83
C ASN A 160 -16.73 1.62 -11.31
N SER A 161 -15.65 1.55 -10.53
CA SER A 161 -15.73 1.66 -9.07
C SER A 161 -15.99 3.10 -8.58
N ILE A 162 -15.66 4.11 -9.38
CA ILE A 162 -16.00 5.53 -9.18
C ILE A 162 -16.69 6.02 -10.44
N PRO A 163 -17.83 6.76 -10.33
CA PRO A 163 -18.51 7.33 -11.47
C PRO A 163 -17.64 8.29 -12.29
N GLN A 164 -17.91 8.43 -13.59
CA GLN A 164 -17.22 9.37 -14.45
C GLN A 164 -17.48 10.84 -14.07
N SER A 165 -18.57 11.13 -13.35
CA SER A 165 -18.86 12.44 -12.77
C SER A 165 -18.92 12.31 -11.26
N VAL A 166 -18.18 13.15 -10.55
CA VAL A 166 -18.18 13.24 -9.09
C VAL A 166 -18.65 14.62 -8.66
N ASN A 167 -19.41 14.68 -7.57
CA ASN A 167 -19.87 15.93 -6.98
C ASN A 167 -19.06 16.27 -5.72
N GLU A 168 -18.92 17.54 -5.46
CA GLU A 168 -18.29 18.06 -4.28
C GLU A 168 -18.94 17.50 -3.00
N TYR A 169 -18.13 16.98 -2.09
CA TYR A 169 -18.51 16.40 -0.80
C TYR A 169 -19.60 15.31 -0.85
N ASN A 170 -19.89 14.75 -2.00
CA ASN A 170 -20.82 13.63 -2.11
C ASN A 170 -20.07 12.30 -1.94
N PRO A 171 -20.37 11.49 -0.89
CA PRO A 171 -19.65 10.25 -0.66
C PRO A 171 -19.94 9.20 -1.75
N ILE A 172 -18.89 8.55 -2.22
CA ILE A 172 -18.93 7.45 -3.16
C ILE A 172 -18.45 6.19 -2.45
N ASN A 173 -19.34 5.23 -2.31
CA ASN A 173 -19.07 3.98 -1.64
C ASN A 173 -18.79 2.87 -2.64
N TYR A 174 -17.79 2.05 -2.34
CA TYR A 174 -17.50 0.85 -3.10
C TYR A 174 -17.19 -0.30 -2.14
N SER A 175 -17.86 -1.44 -2.34
CA SER A 175 -17.67 -2.63 -1.53
C SER A 175 -17.34 -3.81 -2.41
N THR A 176 -16.44 -4.66 -1.94
CA THR A 176 -16.03 -5.88 -2.64
C THR A 176 -15.55 -6.93 -1.62
N VAL A 177 -15.31 -8.13 -2.11
CA VAL A 177 -14.73 -9.21 -1.33
C VAL A 177 -13.38 -9.57 -1.92
N LEU A 178 -12.36 -9.62 -1.06
CA LEU A 178 -10.99 -9.95 -1.42
C LEU A 178 -10.70 -11.40 -1.00
N ASP A 179 -10.15 -12.20 -1.90
CA ASP A 179 -9.69 -13.54 -1.57
C ASP A 179 -8.26 -13.48 -1.02
N LEU A 180 -8.01 -14.09 0.12
CA LEU A 180 -6.67 -14.19 0.69
C LEU A 180 -5.92 -15.35 0.01
N PRO A 181 -4.70 -15.12 -0.51
CA PRO A 181 -3.91 -16.19 -1.09
C PRO A 181 -3.43 -17.17 0.00
N SER A 182 -3.25 -18.43 -0.37
CA SER A 182 -2.72 -19.46 0.52
C SER A 182 -1.31 -19.19 1.05
N THR A 183 -0.64 -18.19 0.50
CA THR A 183 0.68 -17.71 0.94
C THR A 183 0.63 -16.82 2.16
N VAL A 184 -0.54 -16.37 2.64
CA VAL A 184 -0.67 -15.65 3.91
C VAL A 184 -0.19 -16.57 5.05
N ILE A 185 0.76 -16.08 5.85
CA ILE A 185 1.40 -16.85 6.91
C ILE A 185 0.63 -16.68 8.22
N ASN A 186 0.26 -15.45 8.55
CA ASN A 186 -0.53 -15.15 9.74
C ASN A 186 -1.64 -14.16 9.39
N ARG A 187 -2.88 -14.65 9.40
CA ARG A 187 -4.04 -13.82 9.06
C ARG A 187 -4.32 -12.68 10.05
N ASP A 188 -3.87 -12.81 11.31
CA ASP A 188 -4.06 -11.76 12.32
C ASP A 188 -3.14 -10.55 12.07
N ASN A 189 -2.14 -10.72 11.21
CA ASN A 189 -1.19 -9.68 10.84
C ASN A 189 -1.48 -9.06 9.47
N ILE A 190 -2.62 -9.39 8.84
CA ILE A 190 -2.98 -8.79 7.57
C ILE A 190 -3.70 -7.46 7.76
N LYS A 191 -3.45 -6.57 6.80
CA LYS A 191 -4.12 -5.28 6.67
C LYS A 191 -4.61 -5.12 5.24
N VAL A 192 -5.62 -4.29 5.07
CA VAL A 192 -6.06 -3.85 3.75
C VAL A 192 -5.63 -2.40 3.54
N VAL A 193 -5.00 -2.15 2.41
CA VAL A 193 -4.75 -0.81 1.90
C VAL A 193 -5.75 -0.53 0.79
N ALA A 194 -6.63 0.45 1.00
CA ALA A 194 -7.47 1.01 -0.04
C ALA A 194 -6.81 2.26 -0.60
N PHE A 195 -6.84 2.47 -1.92
CA PHE A 195 -6.29 3.66 -2.54
C PHE A 195 -7.05 4.05 -3.81
N ILE A 196 -6.95 5.32 -4.17
CA ILE A 196 -7.59 5.88 -5.36
C ILE A 196 -6.54 6.16 -6.41
N ILE A 197 -6.74 5.59 -7.60
CA ILE A 197 -5.90 5.82 -8.78
C ILE A 197 -6.55 6.88 -9.64
N ASN A 198 -5.79 7.95 -9.94
CA ASN A 198 -6.13 8.91 -10.98
C ASN A 198 -5.66 8.36 -12.32
N LYS A 199 -6.58 7.90 -13.14
CA LYS A 199 -6.26 7.29 -14.44
C LYS A 199 -5.69 8.28 -15.46
N LYS A 200 -6.01 9.55 -15.35
CA LYS A 200 -5.47 10.60 -16.24
C LYS A 200 -3.96 10.82 -15.99
N LYS A 201 -3.55 10.73 -14.73
CA LYS A 201 -2.16 10.98 -14.30
C LYS A 201 -1.36 9.69 -14.09
N GLY A 202 -2.03 8.55 -13.82
CA GLY A 202 -1.41 7.31 -13.41
C GLY A 202 -0.94 7.30 -11.94
N SER A 203 -1.26 8.36 -11.19
CA SER A 203 -0.87 8.55 -9.78
C SER A 203 -1.87 7.94 -8.81
N ILE A 204 -1.43 7.76 -7.56
CA ILE A 204 -2.30 7.52 -6.42
C ILE A 204 -2.64 8.89 -5.83
N GLU A 205 -3.93 9.17 -5.66
CA GLU A 205 -4.41 10.45 -5.12
C GLU A 205 -4.52 10.42 -3.59
N ASN A 206 -4.90 9.29 -3.02
CA ASN A 206 -4.93 9.07 -1.58
C ASN A 206 -4.96 7.57 -1.26
N ALA A 207 -4.57 7.22 -0.03
CA ALA A 207 -4.60 5.86 0.47
C ALA A 207 -4.99 5.82 1.95
N VAL A 208 -5.62 4.73 2.38
CA VAL A 208 -5.91 4.41 3.78
C VAL A 208 -5.57 2.96 4.05
N GLN A 209 -5.01 2.68 5.23
CA GLN A 209 -4.71 1.33 5.70
C GLN A 209 -5.58 1.01 6.91
N VAL A 210 -6.18 -0.18 6.91
CA VAL A 210 -7.02 -0.65 8.01
C VAL A 210 -6.66 -2.09 8.39
N ASN A 211 -6.79 -2.40 9.68
CA ASN A 211 -6.74 -3.77 10.15
C ASN A 211 -7.96 -4.55 9.67
N VAL A 212 -7.79 -5.85 9.45
CA VAL A 212 -8.93 -6.74 9.22
C VAL A 212 -9.42 -7.26 10.56
N THR A 213 -10.68 -6.99 10.90
CA THR A 213 -11.30 -7.39 12.16
C THR A 213 -12.33 -8.50 11.96
N GLU A 214 -12.73 -9.16 13.04
CA GLU A 214 -13.88 -10.07 12.99
C GLU A 214 -15.17 -9.29 12.79
N GLN A 215 -16.17 -9.90 12.17
CA GLN A 215 -17.45 -9.24 11.94
C GLN A 215 -18.12 -8.88 13.28
N GLY A 216 -18.46 -7.61 13.46
CA GLY A 216 -19.04 -7.08 14.69
C GLY A 216 -18.06 -6.29 15.56
N GLU A 217 -16.77 -6.31 15.25
CA GLU A 217 -15.77 -5.42 15.83
C GLU A 217 -15.63 -4.14 14.96
N THR A 218 -15.37 -3.02 15.60
CA THR A 218 -15.12 -1.77 14.86
C THR A 218 -13.68 -1.74 14.39
N ALA A 219 -13.46 -1.76 13.08
CA ALA A 219 -12.13 -1.53 12.52
C ALA A 219 -11.69 -0.09 12.83
N ILE A 220 -10.54 0.06 13.46
CA ILE A 220 -9.91 1.37 13.64
C ILE A 220 -8.91 1.54 12.48
N ALA A 221 -8.98 2.66 11.79
CA ALA A 221 -7.98 3.02 10.79
C ALA A 221 -6.63 3.20 11.48
N ASP A 222 -5.65 2.37 11.13
CA ASP A 222 -4.32 2.44 11.71
C ASP A 222 -3.52 3.64 11.19
N VAL A 223 -3.67 3.91 9.91
CA VAL A 223 -3.04 5.04 9.23
C VAL A 223 -4.00 5.58 8.20
N ASN A 224 -4.41 6.80 8.38
CA ASN A 224 -5.11 7.56 7.37
C ASN A 224 -4.10 8.52 6.73
N ALA A 225 -3.56 8.15 5.57
CA ALA A 225 -2.70 9.04 4.79
C ALA A 225 -3.50 10.17 4.12
N THR A 226 -4.78 10.33 4.51
CA THR A 226 -5.57 11.47 4.07
C THR A 226 -4.95 12.74 4.63
N GLN A 227 -4.37 13.54 3.76
CA GLN A 227 -4.26 14.95 4.05
C GLN A 227 -5.69 15.49 4.12
N THR A 228 -6.02 16.18 5.20
CA THR A 228 -7.27 16.94 5.24
C THR A 228 -7.25 17.92 4.08
N PRO A 229 -8.27 17.95 3.22
CA PRO A 229 -8.36 18.99 2.20
C PRO A 229 -8.42 20.35 2.89
N ASP A 230 -7.53 21.27 2.51
CA ASP A 230 -7.62 22.68 2.90
C ASP A 230 -8.86 23.38 2.31
#